data_ecb2287e060edb9696eb961a9ddcc8bc
#
_entry.id   ecb2287e060edb9696eb961a9ddcc8bc
#
_cell.length_a   1.000
_cell.length_b   1.000
_cell.length_c   1.000
_cell.angle_alpha   90.00
_cell.angle_beta   90.00
_cell.angle_gamma   90.00
#
_symmetry.space_group_name_H-M   'P 1'
#
loop_
_entity.id
_entity.type
_entity.pdbx_description
1 polymer ?
#
loop_
_entity_poly.entity_id
_entity_poly.type
_entity_poly.pdbx_seq_one_letter_code
_entity_poly.pdbx_strand_id
1 'polypeptide(L)'
;MSNLDNLVAEILQQAQKEANRILTKTKAENLEFIENENKKIQREVDIIEQKSKEEAISLKERILSNANLKSRDMILQAKEELVDKVLEK
;
A
#
# COMPACT_ATOMS: atom_id res chain seq x y z
N MET A 1 -50.67 -42.27 3.96
CA MET A 1 -50.06 -41.47 2.88
C MET A 1 -49.84 -40.04 3.28
N SER A 2 -50.79 -39.34 3.90
CA SER A 2 -50.57 -37.95 4.36
C SER A 2 -49.42 -37.79 5.38
N ASN A 3 -49.23 -38.80 6.25
CA ASN A 3 -48.17 -38.74 7.24
C ASN A 3 -46.77 -38.87 6.60
N LEU A 4 -46.65 -39.71 5.57
CA LEU A 4 -45.41 -39.84 4.83
C LEU A 4 -45.07 -38.59 4.03
N ASP A 5 -46.10 -38.01 3.38
CA ASP A 5 -45.94 -36.76 2.63
C ASP A 5 -45.57 -35.61 3.58
N ASN A 6 -46.15 -35.52 4.75
CA ASN A 6 -45.83 -34.53 5.77
C ASN A 6 -44.40 -34.70 6.28
N LEU A 7 -43.97 -35.95 6.48
CA LEU A 7 -42.60 -36.23 6.91
C LEU A 7 -41.59 -35.79 5.88
N VAL A 8 -41.83 -36.11 4.61
CA VAL A 8 -40.96 -35.67 3.50
C VAL A 8 -40.94 -34.16 3.40
N ALA A 9 -42.07 -33.49 3.49
CA ALA A 9 -42.15 -32.04 3.47
C ALA A 9 -41.38 -31.42 4.62
N GLU A 10 -41.47 -32.00 5.81
CA GLU A 10 -40.73 -31.52 6.99
C GLU A 10 -39.24 -31.69 6.83
N ILE A 11 -38.77 -32.81 6.32
CA ILE A 11 -37.36 -33.06 6.03
C ILE A 11 -36.83 -32.03 5.04
N LEU A 12 -37.56 -31.79 3.94
CA LEU A 12 -37.20 -30.81 2.92
C LEU A 12 -37.14 -29.41 3.51
N GLN A 13 -38.12 -29.07 4.36
CA GLN A 13 -38.14 -27.75 5.02
C GLN A 13 -36.94 -27.54 5.93
N GLN A 14 -36.59 -28.56 6.72
CA GLN A 14 -35.40 -28.51 7.60
C GLN A 14 -34.11 -28.42 6.80
N ALA A 15 -34.03 -29.18 5.69
CA ALA A 15 -32.88 -29.09 4.80
C ALA A 15 -32.72 -27.69 4.19
N GLN A 16 -33.83 -27.07 3.81
CA GLN A 16 -33.86 -25.72 3.27
C GLN A 16 -33.42 -24.69 4.33
N LYS A 17 -33.91 -24.82 5.55
CA LYS A 17 -33.50 -23.96 6.67
C LYS A 17 -32.01 -24.07 6.96
N GLU A 18 -31.49 -25.30 6.99
CA GLU A 18 -30.08 -25.55 7.22
C GLU A 18 -29.21 -24.97 6.10
N ALA A 19 -29.62 -25.17 4.84
CA ALA A 19 -28.93 -24.58 3.70
C ALA A 19 -28.90 -23.03 3.78
N ASN A 20 -30.03 -22.42 4.12
CA ASN A 20 -30.14 -20.97 4.29
C ASN A 20 -29.26 -20.47 5.46
N ARG A 21 -29.21 -21.21 6.55
CA ARG A 21 -28.36 -20.90 7.69
C ARG A 21 -26.89 -20.89 7.30
N ILE A 22 -26.47 -21.93 6.59
CA ILE A 22 -25.08 -22.06 6.11
C ILE A 22 -24.74 -20.92 5.15
N LEU A 23 -25.62 -20.62 4.19
CA LEU A 23 -25.41 -19.53 3.25
C LEU A 23 -25.29 -18.17 3.96
N THR A 24 -26.18 -17.89 4.91
CA THR A 24 -26.16 -16.65 5.67
C THR A 24 -24.87 -16.50 6.48
N LYS A 25 -24.50 -17.59 7.16
CA LYS A 25 -23.26 -17.64 7.94
C LYS A 25 -22.02 -17.42 7.06
N THR A 26 -21.95 -18.11 5.94
CA THR A 26 -20.86 -18.01 5.00
C THR A 26 -20.73 -16.62 4.40
N LYS A 27 -21.86 -16.02 4.03
CA LYS A 27 -21.88 -14.64 3.52
C LYS A 27 -21.38 -13.65 4.57
N ALA A 28 -21.80 -13.78 5.83
CA ALA A 28 -21.36 -12.93 6.92
C ALA A 28 -19.85 -13.09 7.16
N GLU A 29 -19.36 -14.32 7.19
CA GLU A 29 -17.93 -14.61 7.37
C GLU A 29 -17.09 -14.06 6.21
N ASN A 30 -17.59 -14.19 4.98
CA ASN A 30 -16.91 -13.64 3.80
C ASN A 30 -16.86 -12.12 3.81
N LEU A 31 -17.93 -11.46 4.20
CA LEU A 31 -17.95 -9.99 4.33
C LEU A 31 -16.96 -9.52 5.39
N GLU A 32 -16.92 -10.18 6.52
CA GLU A 32 -15.97 -9.89 7.59
C GLU A 32 -14.53 -10.08 7.13
N PHE A 33 -14.27 -11.19 6.44
CA PHE A 33 -12.95 -11.49 5.87
C PHE A 33 -12.51 -10.40 4.89
N ILE A 34 -13.38 -10.03 3.94
CA ILE A 34 -13.10 -8.99 2.95
C ILE A 34 -12.84 -7.66 3.63
N GLU A 35 -13.65 -7.30 4.61
CA GLU A 35 -13.49 -6.05 5.35
C GLU A 35 -12.15 -6.00 6.09
N ASN A 36 -11.77 -7.11 6.74
CA ASN A 36 -10.50 -7.21 7.45
C ASN A 36 -9.31 -7.16 6.49
N GLU A 37 -9.41 -7.83 5.35
CA GLU A 37 -8.37 -7.79 4.32
C GLU A 37 -8.24 -6.39 3.72
N ASN A 38 -9.34 -5.70 3.49
CA ASN A 38 -9.32 -4.32 2.99
C ASN A 38 -8.65 -3.37 3.99
N LYS A 39 -8.92 -3.52 5.27
CA LYS A 39 -8.24 -2.73 6.32
C LYS A 39 -6.75 -3.00 6.36
N LYS A 40 -6.37 -4.25 6.18
CA LYS A 40 -4.96 -4.65 6.13
C LYS A 40 -4.25 -4.04 4.93
N ILE A 41 -4.88 -4.12 3.77
CA ILE A 41 -4.36 -3.52 2.53
C ILE A 41 -4.22 -2.01 2.68
N GLN A 42 -5.23 -1.36 3.26
CA GLN A 42 -5.18 0.09 3.48
C GLN A 42 -4.01 0.49 4.38
N ARG A 43 -3.75 -0.28 5.43
CA ARG A 43 -2.58 -0.04 6.31
C ARG A 43 -1.27 -0.22 5.56
N GLU A 44 -1.18 -1.22 4.69
CA GLU A 44 0.01 -1.44 3.86
C GLU A 44 0.22 -0.30 2.87
N VAL A 45 -0.86 0.17 2.25
CA VAL A 45 -0.81 1.32 1.33
C VAL A 45 -0.35 2.58 2.07
N ASP A 46 -0.87 2.83 3.26
CA ASP A 46 -0.47 3.99 4.06
C ASP A 46 1.02 3.95 4.41
N ILE A 47 1.53 2.77 4.74
CA ILE A 47 2.97 2.59 5.02
C ILE A 47 3.80 2.85 3.78
N ILE A 48 3.38 2.34 2.63
CA ILE A 48 4.08 2.55 1.35
C ILE A 48 4.07 4.03 0.98
N GLU A 49 2.94 4.71 1.12
CA GLU A 49 2.85 6.15 0.88
C GLU A 49 3.81 6.94 1.78
N GLN A 50 3.85 6.61 3.06
CA GLN A 50 4.72 7.29 4.01
C GLN A 50 6.20 7.07 3.67
N LYS A 51 6.59 5.84 3.37
CA LYS A 51 7.95 5.52 2.94
C LYS A 51 8.32 6.24 1.65
N SER A 52 7.41 6.26 0.68
CA SER A 52 7.65 6.95 -0.59
C SER A 52 7.86 8.44 -0.41
N LYS A 53 7.10 9.07 0.46
CA LYS A 53 7.28 10.49 0.79
C LYS A 53 8.63 10.75 1.45
N GLU A 54 9.02 9.90 2.40
CA GLU A 54 10.31 10.01 3.08
C GLU A 54 11.48 9.82 2.11
N GLU A 55 11.38 8.83 1.22
CA GLU A 55 12.38 8.58 0.19
C GLU A 55 12.49 9.75 -0.79
N ALA A 56 11.35 10.34 -1.18
CA ALA A 56 11.34 11.50 -2.07
C ALA A 56 12.01 12.72 -1.43
N ILE A 57 11.74 12.96 -0.15
CA ILE A 57 12.38 14.06 0.60
C ILE A 57 13.88 13.82 0.71
N SER A 58 14.28 12.61 1.06
CA SER A 58 15.69 12.23 1.16
C SER A 58 16.42 12.37 -0.17
N LEU A 59 15.80 11.95 -1.26
CA LEU A 59 16.35 12.09 -2.61
C LEU A 59 16.51 13.57 -2.99
N LYS A 60 15.50 14.38 -2.71
CA LYS A 60 15.55 15.82 -2.96
C LYS A 60 16.71 16.46 -2.20
N GLU A 61 16.88 16.14 -0.92
CA GLU A 61 17.97 16.65 -0.11
C GLU A 61 19.34 16.25 -0.66
N ARG A 62 19.50 14.99 -1.11
CA ARG A 62 20.73 14.53 -1.74
C ARG A 62 21.04 15.29 -3.03
N ILE A 63 20.01 15.45 -3.88
CA ILE A 63 20.18 16.18 -5.14
C ILE A 63 20.61 17.63 -4.87
N LEU A 64 19.96 18.29 -3.93
CA LEU A 64 20.32 19.68 -3.56
C LEU A 64 21.71 19.75 -2.97
N SER A 65 22.06 18.83 -2.09
CA SER A 65 23.39 18.77 -1.48
C SER A 65 24.49 18.56 -2.54
N ASN A 66 24.26 17.60 -3.43
CA ASN A 66 25.21 17.33 -4.53
C ASN A 66 25.32 18.50 -5.49
N ALA A 67 24.23 19.17 -5.80
CA ALA A 67 24.23 20.37 -6.63
C ALA A 67 25.04 21.51 -6.00
N ASN A 68 24.87 21.70 -4.68
CA ASN A 68 25.61 22.72 -3.93
C ASN A 68 27.12 22.41 -3.91
N LEU A 69 27.49 21.15 -3.69
CA LEU A 69 28.88 20.71 -3.73
C LEU A 69 29.50 20.92 -5.12
N LYS A 70 28.77 20.56 -6.16
CA LYS A 70 29.22 20.75 -7.53
C LYS A 70 29.39 22.23 -7.87
N SER A 71 28.46 23.06 -7.43
CA SER A 71 28.55 24.52 -7.60
C SER A 71 29.79 25.10 -6.92
N ARG A 72 30.06 24.67 -5.68
CA ARG A 72 31.26 25.08 -4.93
C ARG A 72 32.54 24.68 -5.65
N ASP A 73 32.59 23.42 -6.14
CA ASP A 73 33.75 22.91 -6.87
C ASP A 73 33.98 23.71 -8.17
N MET A 74 32.92 24.06 -8.88
CA MET A 74 33.01 24.88 -10.09
C MET A 74 33.56 26.29 -9.78
N ILE A 75 33.10 26.89 -8.70
CA ILE A 75 33.59 28.20 -8.25
C ILE A 75 35.05 28.12 -7.86
N LEU A 76 35.46 27.11 -7.12
CA LEU A 76 36.84 26.89 -6.73
C LEU A 76 37.73 26.68 -7.95
N GLN A 77 37.30 25.87 -8.91
CA GLN A 77 38.03 25.65 -10.16
C GLN A 77 38.21 26.95 -10.95
N ALA A 78 37.13 27.75 -11.03
CA ALA A 78 37.24 29.05 -11.72
C ALA A 78 38.24 29.98 -11.06
N LYS A 79 38.27 30.02 -9.70
CA LYS A 79 39.21 30.79 -8.94
C LYS A 79 40.66 30.32 -9.15
N GLU A 80 40.88 29.01 -9.16
CA GLU A 80 42.20 28.44 -9.42
C GLU A 80 42.70 28.80 -10.83
N GLU A 81 41.83 28.69 -11.83
CA GLU A 81 42.16 29.08 -13.20
C GLU A 81 42.53 30.55 -13.32
N LEU A 82 41.80 31.41 -12.60
CA LEU A 82 42.07 32.86 -12.54
C LEU A 82 43.44 33.13 -11.92
N VAL A 83 43.73 32.49 -10.79
CA VAL A 83 45.01 32.62 -10.09
C VAL A 83 46.15 32.16 -11.00
N ASP A 84 46.00 31.02 -11.66
CA ASP A 84 47.00 30.50 -12.59
C ASP A 84 47.27 31.46 -13.73
N LYS A 85 46.23 32.07 -14.29
CA LYS A 85 46.39 33.08 -15.33
C LYS A 85 47.15 34.33 -14.87
N VAL A 86 46.88 34.76 -13.65
CA VAL A 86 47.58 35.89 -13.05
C VAL A 86 49.04 35.55 -12.80
N LEU A 87 49.34 34.36 -12.33
CA LEU A 87 50.73 33.92 -12.07
C LEU A 87 51.55 33.72 -13.33
N GLU A 88 50.92 33.35 -14.48
CA GLU A 88 51.58 33.22 -15.75
C GLU A 88 52.11 34.56 -16.31
N LYS A 89 51.52 35.63 -15.87
CA LYS A 89 51.91 36.98 -16.31
C LYS A 89 53.05 37.49 -15.44
#